data_340189cf0b9cfb4f0370812c2c3c3015
#
_entry.id   340189cf0b9cfb4f0370812c2c3c3015
#
_cell.length_a   1.000
_cell.length_b   1.000
_cell.length_c   1.000
_cell.angle_alpha   90.00
_cell.angle_beta   90.00
_cell.angle_gamma   90.00
#
_symmetry.space_group_name_H-M   'P 1'
#
loop_
_entity.id
_entity.type
_entity.pdbx_description
1 polymer ?
#
loop_
_entity_poly.entity_id
_entity_poly.type
_entity_poly.pdbx_seq_one_letter_code
_entity_poly.pdbx_strand_id
1 'polypeptide(L)'
;MKASVLHKFGTPPTFEEIADPVCGPNSVVIELKACGVCRSDYHAWSGSDPDVKLPHIMGHELAGIIAETGSGIKRFAVGDYVTVPFILGCGICSDCQTGNSTICDKQETIGFTVSGGFAQFVEIYFADFNLVRLPCSLGFETAAAMGCRVTTAFRALTDRACLLPGEWLAVYGCGGIGTSAILIAKALGAKVIGIDINTLALEKARNLGADIVLDSAKFPNIWQEVRELTNGGVHVSVDALGIEETFQNSIRSLRK
;
A
#
# COMPACT_ATOMS: atom_id res chain seq x y z
N MET A 1 -22.79 4.82 13.46
CA MET A 1 -21.62 3.97 13.58
C MET A 1 -20.53 4.60 14.44
N LYS A 2 -19.64 3.80 15.03
CA LYS A 2 -18.46 4.31 15.72
C LYS A 2 -17.31 4.53 14.73
N ALA A 3 -16.62 5.67 14.87
CA ALA A 3 -15.49 6.04 14.03
C ALA A 3 -14.41 6.80 14.80
N SER A 4 -13.18 6.75 14.28
CA SER A 4 -12.06 7.56 14.75
C SER A 4 -11.94 8.78 13.86
N VAL A 5 -12.39 9.95 14.35
CA VAL A 5 -12.51 11.18 13.55
C VAL A 5 -11.39 12.15 13.89
N LEU A 6 -10.67 12.60 12.86
CA LEU A 6 -9.64 13.63 12.97
C LEU A 6 -10.28 15.00 12.76
N HIS A 7 -10.34 15.80 13.83
CA HIS A 7 -10.89 17.16 13.79
C HIS A 7 -9.83 18.24 13.61
N LYS A 8 -8.57 17.95 13.95
CA LYS A 8 -7.46 18.89 13.83
C LYS A 8 -6.17 18.11 13.54
N PHE A 9 -5.40 18.57 12.55
CA PHE A 9 -4.12 17.98 12.22
C PHE A 9 -3.16 17.96 13.41
N GLY A 10 -2.37 16.90 13.53
CA GLY A 10 -1.38 16.73 14.58
C GLY A 10 -1.95 16.47 15.99
N THR A 11 -3.26 16.29 16.14
CA THR A 11 -3.89 15.93 17.41
C THR A 11 -4.43 14.49 17.35
N PRO A 12 -4.56 13.78 18.48
CA PRO A 12 -5.21 12.49 18.50
C PRO A 12 -6.63 12.59 17.95
N PRO A 13 -7.04 11.67 17.05
CA PRO A 13 -8.43 11.61 16.60
C PRO A 13 -9.35 11.21 17.75
N THR A 14 -10.60 11.66 17.70
CA THR A 14 -11.63 11.33 18.71
C THR A 14 -12.41 10.09 18.27
N PHE A 15 -12.71 9.22 19.22
CA PHE A 15 -13.59 8.08 18.99
C PHE A 15 -15.02 8.48 19.33
N GLU A 16 -15.90 8.53 18.33
CA GLU A 16 -17.25 9.07 18.47
C GLU A 16 -18.28 8.32 17.65
N GLU A 17 -19.54 8.55 17.95
CA GLU A 17 -20.66 8.04 17.15
C GLU A 17 -21.06 9.07 16.10
N ILE A 18 -21.11 8.62 14.85
CA ILE A 18 -21.53 9.41 13.68
C ILE A 18 -22.61 8.67 12.91
N ALA A 19 -23.26 9.33 11.95
CA ALA A 19 -24.18 8.68 11.04
C ALA A 19 -23.53 7.56 10.25
N ASP A 20 -24.28 6.51 9.96
CA ASP A 20 -23.81 5.45 9.05
C ASP A 20 -23.67 5.99 7.64
N PRO A 21 -22.75 5.44 6.82
CA PRO A 21 -22.64 5.80 5.42
C PRO A 21 -23.92 5.42 4.66
N VAL A 22 -24.29 6.23 3.68
CA VAL A 22 -25.47 5.97 2.81
C VAL A 22 -24.98 5.25 1.56
N CYS A 23 -25.55 4.08 1.29
CA CYS A 23 -25.18 3.28 0.10
C CYS A 23 -25.72 3.90 -1.18
N GLY A 24 -24.83 4.42 -2.02
CA GLY A 24 -25.17 4.93 -3.35
C GLY A 24 -25.49 3.81 -4.37
N PRO A 25 -26.10 4.15 -5.53
CA PRO A 25 -26.54 3.13 -6.51
C PRO A 25 -25.40 2.23 -7.02
N ASN A 26 -24.19 2.76 -7.19
CA ASN A 26 -23.01 2.02 -7.67
C ASN A 26 -21.97 1.79 -6.57
N SER A 27 -22.41 1.82 -5.32
CA SER A 27 -21.57 1.64 -4.15
C SER A 27 -21.95 0.40 -3.39
N VAL A 28 -21.09 0.01 -2.47
CA VAL A 28 -21.42 -0.93 -1.38
C VAL A 28 -21.02 -0.28 -0.05
N VAL A 29 -21.66 -0.72 1.02
CA VAL A 29 -21.19 -0.46 2.39
C VAL A 29 -20.52 -1.72 2.91
N ILE A 30 -19.29 -1.58 3.38
CA ILE A 30 -18.51 -2.66 3.98
C ILE A 30 -18.53 -2.51 5.50
N GLU A 31 -18.94 -3.57 6.20
CA GLU A 31 -18.66 -3.74 7.62
C GLU A 31 -17.20 -4.14 7.78
N LEU A 32 -16.39 -3.27 8.36
CA LEU A 32 -14.95 -3.47 8.48
C LEU A 32 -14.62 -4.49 9.57
N LYS A 33 -13.79 -5.45 9.22
CA LYS A 33 -13.26 -6.48 10.12
C LYS A 33 -11.79 -6.24 10.45
N ALA A 34 -11.06 -5.58 9.55
CA ALA A 34 -9.69 -5.15 9.76
C ALA A 34 -9.38 -3.89 8.93
N CYS A 35 -8.57 -3.01 9.48
CA CYS A 35 -7.95 -1.89 8.76
C CYS A 35 -6.49 -1.77 9.20
N GLY A 36 -5.58 -1.80 8.24
CA GLY A 36 -4.15 -1.60 8.49
C GLY A 36 -3.82 -0.14 8.77
N VAL A 37 -2.72 0.10 9.48
CA VAL A 37 -2.14 1.43 9.68
C VAL A 37 -0.87 1.54 8.85
N CYS A 38 -0.80 2.57 8.01
CA CYS A 38 0.30 2.82 7.09
C CYS A 38 1.01 4.15 7.42
N ARG A 39 2.21 4.33 6.90
CA ARG A 39 2.92 5.63 6.98
C ARG A 39 2.12 6.76 6.33
N SER A 40 1.32 6.47 5.32
CA SER A 40 0.47 7.45 4.65
C SER A 40 -0.62 8.01 5.58
N ASP A 41 -1.13 7.23 6.53
CA ASP A 41 -2.06 7.75 7.55
C ASP A 41 -1.40 8.81 8.45
N TYR A 42 -0.07 8.69 8.69
CA TYR A 42 0.68 9.73 9.39
C TYR A 42 0.74 11.03 8.58
N HIS A 43 0.87 10.95 7.25
CA HIS A 43 0.85 12.14 6.38
C HIS A 43 -0.53 12.81 6.40
N ALA A 44 -1.60 12.02 6.36
CA ALA A 44 -2.97 12.50 6.54
C ALA A 44 -3.17 13.17 7.91
N TRP A 45 -2.73 12.50 8.98
CA TRP A 45 -2.84 13.00 10.36
C TRP A 45 -2.06 14.29 10.60
N SER A 46 -0.86 14.41 10.02
CA SER A 46 0.01 15.58 10.20
C SER A 46 -0.43 16.80 9.38
N GLY A 47 -1.33 16.62 8.40
CA GLY A 47 -1.73 17.65 7.44
C GLY A 47 -0.71 17.88 6.34
N SER A 48 0.23 16.93 6.13
CA SER A 48 1.19 16.98 5.02
C SER A 48 0.57 16.55 3.69
N ASP A 49 -0.57 15.86 3.74
CA ASP A 49 -1.31 15.48 2.55
C ASP A 49 -2.39 16.52 2.25
N PRO A 50 -2.34 17.20 1.07
CA PRO A 50 -3.26 18.29 0.73
C PRO A 50 -4.69 17.84 0.42
N ASP A 51 -4.91 16.55 0.16
CA ASP A 51 -6.21 16.02 -0.22
C ASP A 51 -7.13 15.81 0.99
N VAL A 52 -6.55 15.73 2.19
CA VAL A 52 -7.30 15.53 3.43
C VAL A 52 -7.99 16.81 3.89
N LYS A 53 -9.32 16.75 4.05
CA LYS A 53 -10.17 17.86 4.54
C LYS A 53 -10.83 17.46 5.84
N LEU A 54 -10.69 18.31 6.87
CA LEU A 54 -11.24 18.07 8.21
C LEU A 54 -12.72 18.48 8.32
N PRO A 55 -13.55 17.80 9.14
CA PRO A 55 -13.23 16.58 9.88
C PRO A 55 -13.07 15.38 8.96
N HIS A 56 -12.21 14.39 9.32
CA HIS A 56 -11.88 13.29 8.44
C HIS A 56 -11.72 11.94 9.16
N ILE A 57 -12.07 10.86 8.47
CA ILE A 57 -11.83 9.49 8.90
C ILE A 57 -10.73 8.90 8.02
N MET A 58 -9.57 8.60 8.62
CA MET A 58 -8.43 8.00 7.94
C MET A 58 -8.58 6.48 7.79
N GLY A 59 -7.54 5.81 7.28
CA GLY A 59 -7.47 4.36 7.11
C GLY A 59 -7.80 3.93 5.69
N HIS A 60 -6.85 3.28 5.01
CA HIS A 60 -6.95 2.94 3.60
C HIS A 60 -6.52 1.49 3.28
N GLU A 61 -6.24 0.68 4.27
CA GLU A 61 -5.90 -0.74 4.11
C GLU A 61 -7.03 -1.59 4.67
N LEU A 62 -8.08 -1.83 3.87
CA LEU A 62 -9.38 -2.32 4.32
C LEU A 62 -9.62 -3.78 3.99
N ALA A 63 -10.26 -4.50 4.91
CA ALA A 63 -10.89 -5.80 4.63
C ALA A 63 -12.14 -5.97 5.49
N GLY A 64 -13.20 -6.53 4.92
CA GLY A 64 -14.47 -6.70 5.61
C GLY A 64 -15.50 -7.48 4.85
N ILE A 65 -16.75 -7.32 5.26
CA ILE A 65 -17.91 -8.02 4.73
C ILE A 65 -18.88 -6.99 4.17
N ILE A 66 -19.42 -7.23 2.98
CA ILE A 66 -20.44 -6.35 2.40
C ILE A 66 -21.72 -6.40 3.27
N ALA A 67 -22.09 -5.27 3.84
CA ALA A 67 -23.29 -5.10 4.66
C ALA A 67 -24.48 -4.60 3.83
N GLU A 68 -24.23 -3.78 2.78
CA GLU A 68 -25.27 -3.24 1.91
C GLU A 68 -24.74 -3.09 0.48
N THR A 69 -25.63 -3.26 -0.51
CA THR A 69 -25.32 -3.08 -1.94
C THR A 69 -26.28 -2.10 -2.58
N GLY A 70 -25.75 -1.18 -3.37
CA GLY A 70 -26.55 -0.29 -4.21
C GLY A 70 -27.24 -1.03 -5.35
N SER A 71 -28.31 -0.44 -5.89
CA SER A 71 -29.17 -1.05 -6.91
C SER A 71 -28.47 -1.36 -8.24
N GLY A 72 -27.34 -0.74 -8.53
CA GLY A 72 -26.53 -0.94 -9.74
C GLY A 72 -25.46 -2.02 -9.63
N ILE A 73 -25.21 -2.55 -8.43
CA ILE A 73 -24.19 -3.58 -8.18
C ILE A 73 -24.62 -4.92 -8.76
N LYS A 74 -23.72 -5.56 -9.53
CA LYS A 74 -23.98 -6.82 -10.26
C LYS A 74 -23.02 -7.94 -9.89
N ARG A 75 -21.80 -7.63 -9.45
CA ARG A 75 -20.75 -8.62 -9.22
C ARG A 75 -20.65 -9.07 -7.77
N PHE A 76 -21.23 -8.33 -6.85
CA PHE A 76 -21.11 -8.56 -5.41
C PHE A 76 -22.47 -8.60 -4.73
N ALA A 77 -22.54 -9.28 -3.58
CA ALA A 77 -23.74 -9.43 -2.76
C ALA A 77 -23.41 -9.18 -1.27
N VAL A 78 -24.46 -8.88 -0.50
CA VAL A 78 -24.36 -8.83 0.97
C VAL A 78 -23.83 -10.16 1.50
N GLY A 79 -22.87 -10.08 2.40
CA GLY A 79 -22.16 -11.23 2.98
C GLY A 79 -20.88 -11.63 2.24
N ASP A 80 -20.56 -11.06 1.08
CA ASP A 80 -19.28 -11.31 0.41
C ASP A 80 -18.11 -10.76 1.22
N TYR A 81 -17.02 -11.53 1.32
CA TYR A 81 -15.76 -11.13 1.93
C TYR A 81 -14.91 -10.40 0.90
N VAL A 82 -14.53 -9.18 1.23
CA VAL A 82 -13.87 -8.28 0.27
C VAL A 82 -12.72 -7.50 0.88
N THR A 83 -11.80 -7.13 -0.01
CA THR A 83 -10.83 -6.04 0.18
C THR A 83 -10.95 -5.06 -0.97
N VAL A 84 -10.30 -3.92 -0.85
CA VAL A 84 -10.35 -2.86 -1.85
C VAL A 84 -8.98 -2.19 -1.96
N PRO A 85 -8.49 -1.87 -3.18
CA PRO A 85 -7.32 -1.02 -3.35
C PRO A 85 -7.61 0.38 -2.80
N PHE A 86 -6.60 1.05 -2.26
CA PHE A 86 -6.77 2.37 -1.67
C PHE A 86 -7.13 3.47 -2.69
N ILE A 87 -6.82 3.28 -3.97
CA ILE A 87 -7.23 4.16 -5.07
C ILE A 87 -8.43 3.54 -5.80
N LEU A 88 -9.54 4.27 -5.82
CA LEU A 88 -10.77 3.89 -6.50
C LEU A 88 -10.81 4.53 -7.88
N GLY A 89 -10.74 3.73 -8.93
CA GLY A 89 -10.97 4.20 -10.30
C GLY A 89 -12.46 4.23 -10.66
N CYS A 90 -12.83 5.03 -11.67
CA CYS A 90 -14.23 5.08 -12.13
C CYS A 90 -14.69 3.84 -12.94
N GLY A 91 -13.74 3.02 -13.40
CA GLY A 91 -14.01 1.79 -14.16
C GLY A 91 -14.41 1.98 -15.62
N ILE A 92 -14.64 3.21 -16.11
CA ILE A 92 -15.20 3.45 -17.45
C ILE A 92 -14.30 4.31 -18.36
N CYS A 93 -13.33 5.05 -17.84
CA CYS A 93 -12.41 5.83 -18.66
C CYS A 93 -11.34 4.94 -19.31
N SER A 94 -10.62 5.48 -20.29
CA SER A 94 -9.55 4.78 -21.02
C SER A 94 -8.48 4.21 -20.09
N ASP A 95 -8.07 5.00 -19.08
CA ASP A 95 -7.04 4.59 -18.13
C ASP A 95 -7.50 3.40 -17.27
N CYS A 96 -8.74 3.44 -16.77
CA CYS A 96 -9.31 2.32 -16.04
C CYS A 96 -9.42 1.06 -16.91
N GLN A 97 -9.88 1.20 -18.16
CA GLN A 97 -10.06 0.08 -19.08
C GLN A 97 -8.74 -0.55 -19.54
N THR A 98 -7.63 0.18 -19.49
CA THR A 98 -6.28 -0.32 -19.81
C THR A 98 -5.46 -0.74 -18.59
N GLY A 99 -6.08 -0.82 -17.38
CA GLY A 99 -5.42 -1.25 -16.15
C GLY A 99 -4.61 -0.17 -15.43
N ASN A 100 -4.77 1.09 -15.82
CA ASN A 100 -4.10 2.23 -15.22
C ASN A 100 -5.02 3.08 -14.33
N SER A 101 -5.89 2.45 -13.54
CA SER A 101 -6.86 3.13 -12.66
C SER A 101 -6.24 4.14 -11.69
N THR A 102 -4.95 4.00 -11.38
CA THR A 102 -4.20 4.93 -10.51
C THR A 102 -3.94 6.31 -11.10
N ILE A 103 -4.26 6.51 -12.39
CA ILE A 103 -4.19 7.82 -13.08
C ILE A 103 -5.58 8.24 -13.63
N CYS A 104 -6.65 7.66 -13.09
CA CYS A 104 -8.02 8.02 -13.46
C CYS A 104 -8.33 9.45 -13.01
N ASP A 105 -8.80 10.31 -13.91
CA ASP A 105 -9.17 11.71 -13.58
C ASP A 105 -10.30 11.82 -12.53
N LYS A 106 -11.07 10.73 -12.34
CA LYS A 106 -12.16 10.64 -11.35
C LYS A 106 -11.80 9.71 -10.21
N GLN A 107 -10.50 9.54 -9.94
CA GLN A 107 -10.08 8.68 -8.84
C GLN A 107 -10.48 9.28 -7.49
N GLU A 108 -10.80 8.40 -6.54
CA GLU A 108 -10.92 8.72 -5.14
C GLU A 108 -9.90 7.90 -4.34
N THR A 109 -9.39 8.46 -3.28
CA THR A 109 -8.43 7.77 -2.41
C THR A 109 -9.06 7.60 -1.03
N ILE A 110 -9.31 6.34 -0.65
CA ILE A 110 -9.91 5.99 0.64
C ILE A 110 -9.02 6.50 1.77
N GLY A 111 -9.62 7.16 2.77
CA GLY A 111 -8.90 7.71 3.91
C GLY A 111 -8.15 9.01 3.63
N PHE A 112 -8.35 9.61 2.43
CA PHE A 112 -7.76 10.89 1.99
C PHE A 112 -8.79 11.80 1.33
N THR A 113 -9.22 11.51 0.10
CA THR A 113 -10.26 12.30 -0.58
C THR A 113 -11.66 11.93 -0.09
N VAL A 114 -11.86 10.69 0.34
CA VAL A 114 -13.10 10.16 0.91
C VAL A 114 -12.82 9.49 2.26
N SER A 115 -13.88 9.31 3.06
CA SER A 115 -13.79 8.67 4.39
C SER A 115 -13.15 7.29 4.30
N GLY A 116 -12.31 6.99 5.28
CA GLY A 116 -11.54 5.74 5.37
C GLY A 116 -12.08 4.74 6.37
N GLY A 117 -11.24 3.74 6.66
CA GLY A 117 -11.61 2.53 7.39
C GLY A 117 -11.34 2.56 8.90
N PHE A 118 -10.97 3.68 9.49
CA PHE A 118 -10.93 3.75 10.96
C PHE A 118 -12.33 3.98 11.52
N ALA A 119 -13.29 3.17 11.07
CA ALA A 119 -14.72 3.19 11.39
C ALA A 119 -15.30 1.77 11.37
N GLN A 120 -16.55 1.62 11.82
CA GLN A 120 -17.26 0.33 11.72
C GLN A 120 -17.69 0.00 10.28
N PHE A 121 -18.07 1.02 9.52
CA PHE A 121 -18.54 0.89 8.14
C PHE A 121 -17.88 1.92 7.24
N VAL A 122 -17.73 1.58 5.96
CA VAL A 122 -17.24 2.48 4.91
C VAL A 122 -18.02 2.25 3.62
N GLU A 123 -18.37 3.34 2.93
CA GLU A 123 -18.91 3.27 1.57
C GLU A 123 -17.76 3.20 0.56
N ILE A 124 -17.88 2.28 -0.41
CA ILE A 124 -16.93 2.12 -1.51
C ILE A 124 -17.63 2.41 -2.82
N TYR A 125 -17.16 3.43 -3.52
CA TYR A 125 -17.68 3.88 -4.82
C TYR A 125 -17.19 2.99 -5.95
N PHE A 126 -18.01 2.88 -7.02
CA PHE A 126 -17.70 2.05 -8.20
C PHE A 126 -17.30 0.63 -7.81
N ALA A 127 -18.07 0.03 -6.91
CA ALA A 127 -17.69 -1.19 -6.20
C ALA A 127 -17.48 -2.38 -7.12
N ASP A 128 -18.28 -2.55 -8.18
CA ASP A 128 -18.10 -3.63 -9.16
C ASP A 128 -16.73 -3.58 -9.87
N PHE A 129 -16.12 -2.41 -9.98
CA PHE A 129 -14.80 -2.26 -10.58
C PHE A 129 -13.68 -2.41 -9.54
N ASN A 130 -13.84 -1.84 -8.34
CA ASN A 130 -12.76 -1.67 -7.37
C ASN A 130 -12.64 -2.82 -6.37
N LEU A 131 -13.72 -3.55 -6.07
CA LEU A 131 -13.67 -4.59 -5.05
C LEU A 131 -12.96 -5.86 -5.53
N VAL A 132 -12.26 -6.50 -4.60
CA VAL A 132 -11.65 -7.81 -4.77
C VAL A 132 -12.26 -8.78 -3.77
N ARG A 133 -12.86 -9.88 -4.28
CA ARG A 133 -13.40 -10.95 -3.43
C ARG A 133 -12.25 -11.69 -2.75
N LEU A 134 -12.34 -11.88 -1.44
CA LEU A 134 -11.38 -12.65 -0.67
C LEU A 134 -11.73 -14.14 -0.67
N PRO A 135 -10.74 -15.03 -0.81
CA PRO A 135 -10.96 -16.43 -0.53
C PRO A 135 -11.23 -16.63 0.97
N CYS A 136 -12.15 -17.53 1.31
CA CYS A 136 -12.55 -17.80 2.71
C CYS A 136 -11.38 -18.26 3.62
N SER A 137 -10.30 -18.74 3.03
CA SER A 137 -9.09 -19.16 3.75
C SER A 137 -8.18 -17.99 4.16
N LEU A 138 -8.41 -16.78 3.64
CA LEU A 138 -7.59 -15.61 3.95
C LEU A 138 -8.26 -14.78 5.06
N GLY A 139 -7.57 -14.62 6.19
CA GLY A 139 -8.05 -13.77 7.28
C GLY A 139 -8.09 -12.27 6.90
N PHE A 140 -9.00 -11.53 7.51
CA PHE A 140 -9.19 -10.10 7.22
C PHE A 140 -7.95 -9.27 7.57
N GLU A 141 -7.24 -9.59 8.65
CA GLU A 141 -6.01 -8.91 9.05
C GLU A 141 -4.92 -9.06 7.99
N THR A 142 -4.78 -10.26 7.42
CA THR A 142 -3.83 -10.51 6.34
C THR A 142 -4.24 -9.75 5.08
N ALA A 143 -5.52 -9.78 4.72
CA ALA A 143 -6.04 -9.07 3.57
C ALA A 143 -5.86 -7.54 3.70
N ALA A 144 -6.17 -6.97 4.86
CA ALA A 144 -5.95 -5.56 5.16
C ALA A 144 -4.46 -5.18 5.05
N ALA A 145 -3.56 -5.99 5.62
CA ALA A 145 -2.12 -5.76 5.55
C ALA A 145 -1.56 -5.77 4.11
N MET A 146 -2.27 -6.37 3.16
CA MET A 146 -1.91 -6.38 1.73
C MET A 146 -2.35 -5.10 0.99
N GLY A 147 -3.21 -4.28 1.57
CA GLY A 147 -3.91 -3.18 0.90
C GLY A 147 -3.00 -2.17 0.21
N CYS A 148 -2.15 -1.45 0.94
CA CYS A 148 -1.28 -0.41 0.39
C CYS A 148 0.11 -0.95 0.05
N ARG A 149 0.84 -1.41 1.05
CA ARG A 149 2.28 -1.72 0.93
C ARG A 149 2.59 -2.88 -0.01
N VAL A 150 1.78 -3.94 0.01
CA VAL A 150 2.02 -5.12 -0.84
C VAL A 150 1.62 -4.83 -2.28
N THR A 151 0.45 -4.22 -2.51
CA THR A 151 -0.01 -3.87 -3.86
C THR A 151 0.92 -2.87 -4.54
N THR A 152 1.44 -1.88 -3.79
CA THR A 152 2.42 -0.92 -4.29
C THR A 152 3.73 -1.60 -4.68
N ALA A 153 4.29 -2.43 -3.80
CA ALA A 153 5.52 -3.17 -4.08
C ALA A 153 5.34 -4.17 -5.23
N PHE A 154 4.19 -4.85 -5.29
CA PHE A 154 3.89 -5.80 -6.36
C PHE A 154 3.88 -5.09 -7.72
N ARG A 155 3.10 -4.02 -7.86
CA ARG A 155 3.05 -3.26 -9.11
C ARG A 155 4.40 -2.66 -9.49
N ALA A 156 5.15 -2.14 -8.52
CA ALA A 156 6.48 -1.58 -8.77
C ALA A 156 7.44 -2.62 -9.38
N LEU A 157 7.43 -3.85 -8.87
CA LEU A 157 8.36 -4.88 -9.30
C LEU A 157 7.89 -5.62 -10.56
N THR A 158 6.59 -5.90 -10.70
CA THR A 158 6.06 -6.68 -11.84
C THR A 158 5.75 -5.83 -13.05
N ASP A 159 5.05 -4.69 -12.87
CA ASP A 159 4.55 -3.90 -13.99
C ASP A 159 5.51 -2.79 -14.42
N ARG A 160 6.23 -2.20 -13.45
CA ARG A 160 7.09 -1.04 -13.73
C ARG A 160 8.55 -1.42 -13.94
N ALA A 161 9.12 -2.20 -13.02
CA ALA A 161 10.50 -2.64 -13.13
C ALA A 161 10.68 -3.92 -13.95
N CYS A 162 9.60 -4.71 -14.10
CA CYS A 162 9.63 -6.00 -14.80
C CYS A 162 10.77 -6.90 -14.33
N LEU A 163 10.94 -7.01 -12.99
CA LEU A 163 12.02 -7.77 -12.35
C LEU A 163 11.95 -9.24 -12.75
N LEU A 164 13.08 -9.78 -13.26
CA LEU A 164 13.18 -11.15 -13.76
C LEU A 164 13.88 -12.08 -12.74
N PRO A 165 13.62 -13.40 -12.83
CA PRO A 165 14.35 -14.40 -12.04
C PRO A 165 15.87 -14.31 -12.25
N GLY A 166 16.63 -14.41 -11.15
CA GLY A 166 18.09 -14.31 -11.16
C GLY A 166 18.65 -12.89 -11.15
N GLU A 167 17.85 -11.87 -11.43
CA GLU A 167 18.25 -10.47 -11.35
C GLU A 167 18.48 -10.01 -9.90
N TRP A 168 19.27 -8.96 -9.72
CA TRP A 168 19.52 -8.33 -8.45
C TRP A 168 18.56 -7.15 -8.22
N LEU A 169 17.91 -7.14 -7.07
CA LEU A 169 17.14 -6.03 -6.52
C LEU A 169 17.87 -5.44 -5.31
N ALA A 170 18.05 -4.12 -5.27
CA ALA A 170 18.40 -3.37 -4.04
C ALA A 170 17.15 -2.70 -3.46
N VAL A 171 16.94 -2.85 -2.15
CA VAL A 171 15.81 -2.25 -1.42
C VAL A 171 16.36 -1.32 -0.36
N TYR A 172 16.23 -0.03 -0.57
CA TYR A 172 16.59 1.03 0.38
C TYR A 172 15.42 1.33 1.30
N GLY A 173 15.54 0.92 2.57
CA GLY A 173 14.47 0.96 3.57
C GLY A 173 13.70 -0.36 3.67
N CYS A 174 13.90 -1.08 4.77
CA CYS A 174 13.27 -2.37 5.04
C CYS A 174 12.01 -2.23 5.93
N GLY A 175 11.24 -1.16 5.71
CA GLY A 175 9.91 -0.93 6.30
C GLY A 175 8.81 -1.74 5.60
N GLY A 176 7.56 -1.27 5.68
CA GLY A 176 6.40 -1.99 5.11
C GLY A 176 6.50 -2.26 3.60
N ILE A 177 6.86 -1.25 2.81
CA ILE A 177 7.06 -1.41 1.36
C ILE A 177 8.29 -2.26 1.07
N GLY A 178 9.42 -1.99 1.75
CA GLY A 178 10.65 -2.72 1.51
C GLY A 178 10.55 -4.21 1.84
N THR A 179 9.94 -4.58 2.96
CA THR A 179 9.71 -6.00 3.31
C THR A 179 8.76 -6.68 2.33
N SER A 180 7.74 -5.97 1.84
CA SER A 180 6.85 -6.48 0.79
C SER A 180 7.61 -6.69 -0.52
N ALA A 181 8.49 -5.75 -0.90
CA ALA A 181 9.32 -5.87 -2.09
C ALA A 181 10.28 -7.08 -2.00
N ILE A 182 10.88 -7.31 -0.83
CA ILE A 182 11.74 -8.49 -0.58
C ILE A 182 10.95 -9.78 -0.79
N LEU A 183 9.80 -9.93 -0.16
CA LEU A 183 8.94 -11.12 -0.30
C LEU A 183 8.56 -11.39 -1.75
N ILE A 184 8.11 -10.36 -2.46
CA ILE A 184 7.69 -10.47 -3.86
C ILE A 184 8.88 -10.82 -4.75
N ALA A 185 10.01 -10.14 -4.60
CA ALA A 185 11.22 -10.42 -5.39
C ALA A 185 11.72 -11.84 -5.17
N LYS A 186 11.70 -12.35 -3.94
CA LYS A 186 12.06 -13.75 -3.66
C LYS A 186 11.09 -14.74 -4.30
N ALA A 187 9.78 -14.43 -4.28
CA ALA A 187 8.78 -15.26 -4.96
C ALA A 187 8.97 -15.25 -6.51
N LEU A 188 9.45 -14.15 -7.06
CA LEU A 188 9.82 -14.04 -8.49
C LEU A 188 11.17 -14.73 -8.82
N GLY A 189 11.90 -15.25 -7.83
CA GLY A 189 13.20 -15.88 -8.04
C GLY A 189 14.38 -14.91 -8.20
N ALA A 190 14.22 -13.65 -7.82
CA ALA A 190 15.28 -12.64 -7.84
C ALA A 190 16.22 -12.77 -6.63
N LYS A 191 17.39 -12.14 -6.73
CA LYS A 191 18.35 -11.95 -5.65
C LYS A 191 18.13 -10.58 -5.02
N VAL A 192 18.19 -10.47 -3.69
CA VAL A 192 17.80 -9.26 -2.97
C VAL A 192 18.87 -8.79 -2.00
N ILE A 193 19.20 -7.50 -2.07
CA ILE A 193 19.96 -6.77 -1.04
C ILE A 193 19.00 -5.87 -0.29
N GLY A 194 18.79 -6.12 1.02
CA GLY A 194 18.06 -5.24 1.92
C GLY A 194 19.00 -4.24 2.61
N ILE A 195 18.69 -2.96 2.57
CA ILE A 195 19.52 -1.87 3.08
C ILE A 195 18.70 -1.02 4.07
N ASP A 196 19.18 -0.87 5.29
CA ASP A 196 18.55 -0.06 6.32
C ASP A 196 19.60 0.39 7.37
N ILE A 197 19.27 1.35 8.21
CA ILE A 197 20.06 1.72 9.39
C ILE A 197 19.60 0.99 10.66
N ASN A 198 18.39 0.42 10.63
CA ASN A 198 17.77 -0.22 11.78
C ASN A 198 18.06 -1.74 11.77
N THR A 199 18.73 -2.21 12.80
CA THR A 199 19.14 -3.61 12.93
C THR A 199 17.96 -4.58 12.96
N LEU A 200 16.83 -4.22 13.59
CA LEU A 200 15.62 -5.05 13.61
C LEU A 200 14.96 -5.14 12.23
N ALA A 201 15.00 -4.05 11.45
CA ALA A 201 14.52 -4.06 10.07
C ALA A 201 15.38 -4.96 9.18
N LEU A 202 16.71 -4.92 9.35
CA LEU A 202 17.65 -5.80 8.65
C LEU A 202 17.48 -7.27 9.03
N GLU A 203 17.22 -7.57 10.29
CA GLU A 203 16.92 -8.93 10.75
C GLU A 203 15.63 -9.46 10.11
N LYS A 204 14.56 -8.64 10.09
CA LYS A 204 13.32 -8.98 9.36
C LYS A 204 13.58 -9.22 7.88
N ALA A 205 14.33 -8.35 7.23
CA ALA A 205 14.66 -8.49 5.81
C ALA A 205 15.37 -9.83 5.53
N ARG A 206 16.31 -10.21 6.38
CA ARG A 206 17.01 -11.52 6.29
C ARG A 206 16.04 -12.69 6.46
N ASN A 207 15.18 -12.63 7.48
CA ASN A 207 14.19 -13.69 7.76
C ASN A 207 13.15 -13.83 6.64
N LEU A 208 12.88 -12.75 5.88
CA LEU A 208 12.01 -12.76 4.71
C LEU A 208 12.71 -13.21 3.42
N GLY A 209 14.01 -13.56 3.50
CA GLY A 209 14.76 -14.17 2.42
C GLY A 209 15.68 -13.22 1.64
N ALA A 210 15.97 -12.01 2.13
CA ALA A 210 17.01 -11.19 1.52
C ALA A 210 18.35 -11.94 1.53
N ASP A 211 19.00 -12.04 0.37
CA ASP A 211 20.27 -12.77 0.20
C ASP A 211 21.42 -12.06 0.93
N ILE A 212 21.37 -10.72 0.94
CA ILE A 212 22.33 -9.86 1.62
C ILE A 212 21.54 -8.78 2.39
N VAL A 213 22.02 -8.40 3.58
CA VAL A 213 21.54 -7.22 4.27
C VAL A 213 22.71 -6.32 4.64
N LEU A 214 22.55 -5.01 4.42
CA LEU A 214 23.58 -4.00 4.64
C LEU A 214 23.07 -2.91 5.60
N ASP A 215 23.85 -2.64 6.63
CA ASP A 215 23.66 -1.50 7.51
C ASP A 215 24.30 -0.28 6.86
N SER A 216 23.49 0.62 6.31
CA SER A 216 24.00 1.78 5.56
C SER A 216 24.77 2.77 6.45
N ALA A 217 24.56 2.76 7.77
CA ALA A 217 25.31 3.61 8.67
C ALA A 217 26.82 3.24 8.75
N LYS A 218 27.19 2.03 8.29
CA LYS A 218 28.59 1.55 8.30
C LYS A 218 29.38 1.91 7.03
N PHE A 219 28.69 2.41 6.00
CA PHE A 219 29.30 2.66 4.69
C PHE A 219 29.10 4.11 4.25
N PRO A 220 30.14 4.89 4.05
CA PRO A 220 30.04 6.27 3.57
C PRO A 220 29.38 6.37 2.17
N ASN A 221 29.57 5.33 1.35
CA ASN A 221 29.05 5.23 0.01
C ASN A 221 28.43 3.84 -0.20
N ILE A 222 27.30 3.58 0.42
CA ILE A 222 26.62 2.28 0.39
C ILE A 222 26.37 1.76 -1.04
N TRP A 223 26.16 2.66 -2.02
CA TRP A 223 25.97 2.29 -3.41
C TRP A 223 27.21 1.61 -4.05
N GLN A 224 28.43 1.94 -3.59
CA GLN A 224 29.66 1.29 -4.05
C GLN A 224 29.70 -0.17 -3.59
N GLU A 225 29.40 -0.40 -2.30
CA GLU A 225 29.29 -1.75 -1.74
C GLU A 225 28.27 -2.60 -2.49
N VAL A 226 27.09 -2.04 -2.79
CA VAL A 226 26.07 -2.72 -3.60
C VAL A 226 26.60 -3.09 -4.98
N ARG A 227 27.34 -2.20 -5.63
CA ARG A 227 27.94 -2.46 -6.95
C ARG A 227 29.03 -3.53 -6.92
N GLU A 228 29.86 -3.53 -5.88
CA GLU A 228 30.91 -4.53 -5.68
C GLU A 228 30.31 -5.92 -5.47
N LEU A 229 29.34 -6.05 -4.57
CA LEU A 229 28.66 -7.30 -4.26
C LEU A 229 27.86 -7.88 -5.43
N THR A 230 27.48 -7.05 -6.40
CA THR A 230 26.68 -7.46 -7.56
C THR A 230 27.44 -7.44 -8.89
N ASN A 231 28.76 -7.29 -8.86
CA ASN A 231 29.62 -7.22 -10.04
C ASN A 231 29.15 -6.16 -11.05
N GLY A 232 29.01 -4.91 -10.60
CA GLY A 232 28.74 -3.77 -11.46
C GLY A 232 27.39 -3.07 -11.22
N GLY A 233 26.57 -3.55 -10.31
CA GLY A 233 25.32 -2.93 -9.89
C GLY A 233 24.10 -3.84 -10.03
N VAL A 234 22.98 -3.42 -9.41
CA VAL A 234 21.72 -4.14 -9.45
C VAL A 234 20.91 -3.83 -10.71
N HIS A 235 20.00 -4.73 -11.08
CA HIS A 235 19.11 -4.56 -12.24
C HIS A 235 17.96 -3.60 -11.88
N VAL A 236 17.45 -3.72 -10.68
CA VAL A 236 16.36 -2.90 -10.15
C VAL A 236 16.76 -2.36 -8.78
N SER A 237 16.38 -1.11 -8.49
CA SER A 237 16.52 -0.50 -7.18
C SER A 237 15.19 0.10 -6.75
N VAL A 238 14.82 -0.10 -5.48
CA VAL A 238 13.63 0.46 -4.85
C VAL A 238 14.06 1.36 -3.71
N ASP A 239 13.70 2.64 -3.78
CA ASP A 239 13.74 3.56 -2.64
C ASP A 239 12.38 3.54 -1.93
N ALA A 240 12.33 2.95 -0.73
CA ALA A 240 11.14 2.82 0.12
C ALA A 240 11.12 3.83 1.28
N LEU A 241 12.01 4.84 1.26
CA LEU A 241 12.12 5.89 2.28
C LEU A 241 11.76 7.27 1.74
N GLY A 242 12.18 7.59 0.49
CA GLY A 242 11.90 8.87 -0.16
C GLY A 242 12.68 10.05 0.40
N ILE A 243 13.90 9.83 0.91
CA ILE A 243 14.82 10.90 1.31
C ILE A 243 15.93 11.07 0.28
N GLU A 244 16.52 12.24 0.19
CA GLU A 244 17.54 12.58 -0.82
C GLU A 244 18.67 11.57 -0.88
N GLU A 245 19.20 11.18 0.28
CA GLU A 245 20.32 10.24 0.40
C GLU A 245 19.98 8.87 -0.20
N THR A 246 18.82 8.28 0.17
CA THR A 246 18.42 6.96 -0.32
C THR A 246 18.05 7.00 -1.79
N PHE A 247 17.43 8.08 -2.25
CA PHE A 247 17.14 8.30 -3.67
C PHE A 247 18.42 8.32 -4.52
N GLN A 248 19.43 9.10 -4.11
CA GLN A 248 20.72 9.17 -4.82
C GLN A 248 21.45 7.82 -4.80
N ASN A 249 21.48 7.14 -3.64
CA ASN A 249 22.13 5.83 -3.51
C ASN A 249 21.42 4.77 -4.34
N SER A 250 20.09 4.79 -4.42
CA SER A 250 19.32 3.84 -5.22
C SER A 250 19.67 3.95 -6.71
N ILE A 251 19.75 5.16 -7.25
CA ILE A 251 20.13 5.38 -8.66
C ILE A 251 21.59 4.96 -8.93
N ARG A 252 22.52 5.35 -8.02
CA ARG A 252 23.94 5.03 -8.19
C ARG A 252 24.26 3.53 -8.09
N SER A 253 23.40 2.76 -7.43
CA SER A 253 23.52 1.30 -7.31
C SER A 253 23.18 0.54 -8.59
N LEU A 254 22.47 1.17 -9.52
CA LEU A 254 22.07 0.53 -10.77
C LEU A 254 23.28 0.20 -11.67
N ARG A 255 23.17 -0.91 -12.37
CA ARG A 255 24.09 -1.27 -13.44
C ARG A 255 23.86 -0.40 -14.68
N LYS A 256 24.86 -0.35 -15.58
CA LYS A 256 24.72 0.31 -16.89
C LYS A 256 23.91 -0.56 -17.83
#